data_82db7f282b261f93477f7dab94a7b622
#
_entry.id   82db7f282b261f93477f7dab94a7b622
#
_cell.length_a   1.000
_cell.length_b   1.000
_cell.length_c   1.000
_cell.angle_alpha   90.00
_cell.angle_beta   90.00
_cell.angle_gamma   90.00
#
_symmetry.space_group_name_H-M   'P 1'
#
loop_
_entity.id
_entity.type
_entity.pdbx_description
1 polymer ?
#
loop_
_entity_poly.entity_id
_entity_poly.type
_entity_poly.pdbx_seq_one_letter_code
_entity_poly.pdbx_strand_id
1 'polypeptide(L)'
;MTMTARRLAGAALSVAILIGGAGVASATMIERPAATIGQSDVTTVAAPQRKPAREFWRTKVRLRTDEAPGTIIVDTNHKYLYYVEGNNKATRYGIGVGREGFGWSGVVKVQRKAEWPGWTPPAEMIVRERKNGHILPAYMEGGVNNPLGARALYLYKGKSDSGFRIHGTNQPWTIGQNMSSGCIRMMNQDVEHLYDRASIGAKVIVVGPGNRQGEVSYDDRGIDLLRTIFGG
;
A
#
# COMPACT_ATOMS: atom_id res chain seq x y z
N MET A 1 11.07 -2.99 63.58
CA MET A 1 9.84 -2.33 64.07
C MET A 1 8.78 -2.68 63.07
N THR A 2 8.16 -3.79 63.21
CA THR A 2 6.99 -4.26 63.99
C THR A 2 5.67 -3.61 63.60
N MET A 3 4.82 -4.51 63.12
CA MET A 3 3.38 -4.56 63.31
C MET A 3 2.52 -3.64 62.42
N THR A 4 1.34 -4.03 61.91
CA THR A 4 0.36 -5.02 62.40
C THR A 4 -0.66 -5.35 61.28
N ALA A 5 -1.05 -6.60 61.23
CA ALA A 5 -2.20 -7.10 60.46
C ALA A 5 -3.51 -6.69 61.15
N ARG A 6 -4.55 -6.44 60.38
CA ARG A 6 -5.96 -6.51 60.88
C ARG A 6 -6.81 -7.30 59.95
N ARG A 7 -7.15 -8.49 60.41
CA ARG A 7 -8.30 -9.31 59.98
C ARG A 7 -9.56 -8.78 60.61
N LEU A 8 -10.66 -8.72 59.88
CA LEU A 8 -11.99 -8.68 60.42
C LEU A 8 -12.84 -9.72 59.70
N ALA A 9 -13.40 -10.59 60.55
CA ALA A 9 -14.28 -11.69 60.21
C ALA A 9 -15.77 -11.28 60.40
N GLY A 10 -16.64 -12.06 59.82
CA GLY A 10 -18.02 -12.26 60.25
C GLY A 10 -19.05 -11.52 59.45
N ALA A 11 -20.12 -12.04 58.99
CA ALA A 11 -21.05 -12.93 59.62
C ALA A 11 -21.94 -13.59 58.56
N ALA A 12 -22.22 -14.84 58.76
CA ALA A 12 -23.27 -15.59 58.10
C ALA A 12 -24.64 -15.15 58.64
N LEU A 13 -25.63 -15.00 57.77
CA LEU A 13 -27.04 -14.95 58.16
C LEU A 13 -27.79 -15.98 57.35
N SER A 14 -28.11 -17.08 58.02
CA SER A 14 -29.03 -18.11 57.57
C SER A 14 -30.45 -17.65 57.87
N VAL A 15 -31.32 -17.71 56.87
CA VAL A 15 -32.77 -17.69 57.08
C VAL A 15 -33.37 -18.87 56.36
N ALA A 16 -33.91 -19.75 57.18
CA ALA A 16 -34.72 -20.87 56.76
C ALA A 16 -36.16 -20.46 56.67
N ILE A 17 -36.91 -21.15 55.93
CA ILE A 17 -38.21 -21.50 55.91
C ILE A 17 -39.27 -21.26 55.18
N LEU A 18 -40.11 -21.77 54.66
CA LEU A 18 -41.31 -22.51 54.94
C LEU A 18 -41.88 -23.19 53.68
N ILE A 19 -42.21 -24.42 53.93
CA ILE A 19 -42.93 -25.33 53.05
C ILE A 19 -44.42 -24.91 53.00
N GLY A 20 -44.93 -24.69 51.79
CA GLY A 20 -46.36 -24.60 51.54
C GLY A 20 -46.64 -25.32 50.23
N GLY A 21 -47.26 -26.49 50.35
CA GLY A 21 -47.60 -27.34 49.21
C GLY A 21 -48.80 -26.90 48.46
N ALA A 22 -48.96 -27.39 47.30
CA ALA A 22 -50.10 -27.84 46.55
C ALA A 22 -50.17 -27.34 45.11
N GLY A 23 -50.45 -28.24 44.24
CA GLY A 23 -50.89 -27.90 42.89
C GLY A 23 -49.99 -28.43 41.75
N VAL A 24 -50.08 -29.75 41.54
CA VAL A 24 -49.58 -30.36 40.29
C VAL A 24 -50.48 -29.95 39.12
N ALA A 25 -50.07 -28.95 38.37
CA ALA A 25 -50.59 -28.74 37.04
C ALA A 25 -49.57 -29.32 36.04
N SER A 26 -49.90 -30.47 35.46
CA SER A 26 -49.17 -31.06 34.34
C SER A 26 -49.30 -30.16 33.12
N ALA A 27 -48.32 -29.30 32.91
CA ALA A 27 -48.18 -28.60 31.64
C ALA A 27 -47.47 -29.53 30.68
N THR A 28 -48.16 -30.03 29.70
CA THR A 28 -47.61 -30.73 28.55
C THR A 28 -46.72 -29.76 27.79
N MET A 29 -45.40 -29.91 27.93
CA MET A 29 -44.44 -29.20 27.11
C MET A 29 -44.55 -29.71 25.67
N ILE A 30 -45.14 -28.90 24.81
CA ILE A 30 -45.00 -29.08 23.37
C ILE A 30 -43.56 -28.67 23.02
N GLU A 31 -42.70 -29.65 22.82
CA GLU A 31 -41.40 -29.43 22.24
C GLU A 31 -41.56 -28.85 20.83
N ARG A 32 -41.32 -27.56 20.71
CA ARG A 32 -41.13 -26.94 19.40
C ARG A 32 -39.80 -27.44 18.85
N PRO A 33 -39.74 -28.04 17.63
CA PRO A 33 -38.48 -28.40 17.03
C PRO A 33 -37.62 -27.12 16.90
N ALA A 34 -36.39 -27.18 17.39
CA ALA A 34 -35.41 -26.16 17.19
C ALA A 34 -35.26 -25.96 15.67
N ALA A 35 -35.65 -24.79 15.19
CA ALA A 35 -35.37 -24.40 13.84
C ALA A 35 -33.81 -24.33 13.70
N THR A 36 -33.24 -25.29 13.02
CA THR A 36 -31.87 -25.25 12.57
C THR A 36 -31.75 -24.04 11.64
N ILE A 37 -31.23 -22.93 12.18
CA ILE A 37 -30.84 -21.79 11.38
C ILE A 37 -29.68 -22.32 10.52
N GLY A 38 -30.00 -22.64 9.26
CA GLY A 38 -28.97 -22.97 8.29
C GLY A 38 -27.94 -21.85 8.29
N GLN A 39 -26.68 -22.19 8.57
CA GLN A 39 -25.56 -21.32 8.27
C GLN A 39 -25.64 -21.00 6.79
N SER A 40 -26.17 -19.81 6.49
CA SER A 40 -26.02 -19.23 5.16
C SER A 40 -24.52 -19.00 4.99
N ASP A 41 -23.88 -19.82 4.19
CA ASP A 41 -22.54 -19.54 3.69
C ASP A 41 -22.63 -18.20 2.94
N VAL A 42 -22.35 -17.13 3.69
CA VAL A 42 -22.13 -15.83 3.09
C VAL A 42 -20.80 -15.93 2.35
N THR A 43 -20.85 -16.46 1.14
CA THR A 43 -19.75 -16.32 0.19
C THR A 43 -19.61 -14.82 -0.05
N THR A 44 -18.71 -14.20 0.69
CA THR A 44 -18.33 -12.81 0.46
C THR A 44 -17.67 -12.75 -0.92
N VAL A 45 -18.46 -12.53 -1.94
CA VAL A 45 -17.95 -12.23 -3.28
C VAL A 45 -17.19 -10.93 -3.14
N ALA A 46 -15.87 -11.02 -3.07
CA ALA A 46 -15.02 -9.85 -3.07
C ALA A 46 -15.40 -8.99 -4.28
N ALA A 47 -15.79 -7.74 -4.03
CA ALA A 47 -16.14 -6.82 -5.09
C ALA A 47 -15.01 -6.81 -6.14
N PRO A 48 -15.31 -6.86 -7.45
CA PRO A 48 -14.28 -6.94 -8.46
C PRO A 48 -13.34 -5.76 -8.31
N GLN A 49 -12.09 -6.03 -7.95
CA GLN A 49 -11.08 -4.98 -7.84
C GLN A 49 -10.96 -4.31 -9.21
N ARG A 50 -11.26 -3.01 -9.27
CA ARG A 50 -11.09 -2.22 -10.47
C ARG A 50 -9.62 -2.29 -10.88
N LYS A 51 -9.34 -2.97 -11.98
CA LYS A 51 -7.99 -3.08 -12.54
C LYS A 51 -7.67 -1.81 -13.33
N PRO A 52 -6.40 -1.40 -13.43
CA PRO A 52 -6.00 -0.32 -14.31
C PRO A 52 -6.24 -0.71 -15.78
N ALA A 53 -6.29 0.29 -16.66
CA ALA A 53 -6.38 0.07 -18.10
C ALA A 53 -5.24 -0.83 -18.60
N ARG A 54 -5.49 -1.61 -19.67
CA ARG A 54 -4.55 -2.61 -20.17
C ARG A 54 -3.20 -2.03 -20.59
N GLU A 55 -3.15 -0.81 -21.05
CA GLU A 55 -1.93 -0.09 -21.42
C GLU A 55 -0.93 0.02 -20.26
N PHE A 56 -1.42 0.06 -19.00
CA PHE A 56 -0.60 0.10 -17.78
C PHE A 56 -0.18 -1.29 -17.27
N TRP A 57 -0.50 -2.36 -17.96
CA TRP A 57 -0.08 -3.68 -17.55
C TRP A 57 1.39 -3.89 -17.85
N ARG A 58 2.06 -4.65 -16.98
CA ARG A 58 3.46 -5.00 -17.14
C ARG A 58 3.71 -5.67 -18.49
N THR A 59 4.73 -5.19 -19.21
CA THR A 59 5.12 -5.75 -20.50
C THR A 59 6.62 -5.59 -20.76
N LYS A 60 7.18 -6.41 -21.62
CA LYS A 60 8.54 -6.26 -22.15
C LYS A 60 8.53 -5.26 -23.31
N VAL A 61 9.49 -4.35 -23.30
CA VAL A 61 9.62 -3.31 -24.33
C VAL A 61 11.06 -3.22 -24.82
N ARG A 62 11.23 -2.65 -26.02
CA ARG A 62 12.52 -2.13 -26.43
C ARG A 62 12.74 -0.78 -25.77
N LEU A 63 13.93 -0.60 -25.20
CA LEU A 63 14.35 0.66 -24.58
C LEU A 63 15.80 0.93 -24.97
N ARG A 64 16.01 1.93 -25.81
CA ARG A 64 17.37 2.41 -26.12
C ARG A 64 17.82 3.30 -24.96
N THR A 65 18.91 2.92 -24.34
CA THR A 65 19.50 3.66 -23.22
C THR A 65 20.92 3.20 -22.99
N ASP A 66 21.80 4.11 -22.58
CA ASP A 66 23.15 3.80 -22.11
C ASP A 66 23.20 3.45 -20.63
N GLU A 67 22.03 3.42 -19.96
CA GLU A 67 21.95 3.06 -18.57
C GLU A 67 22.21 1.56 -18.37
N ALA A 68 23.00 1.26 -17.32
CA ALA A 68 23.34 -0.11 -16.98
C ALA A 68 22.09 -0.95 -16.61
N PRO A 69 22.12 -2.26 -16.88
CA PRO A 69 21.10 -3.17 -16.38
C PRO A 69 20.90 -3.02 -14.87
N GLY A 70 19.65 -3.08 -14.41
CA GLY A 70 19.27 -2.83 -13.02
C GLY A 70 18.91 -1.38 -12.72
N THR A 71 19.16 -0.44 -13.63
CA THR A 71 18.69 0.95 -13.50
C THR A 71 17.16 0.98 -13.63
N ILE A 72 16.53 1.81 -12.80
CA ILE A 72 15.10 2.07 -12.83
C ILE A 72 14.89 3.47 -13.43
N ILE A 73 14.07 3.59 -14.45
CA ILE A 73 13.72 4.86 -15.07
C ILE A 73 12.23 5.10 -14.88
N VAL A 74 11.88 6.24 -14.30
CA VAL A 74 10.49 6.61 -14.00
C VAL A 74 10.10 7.77 -14.87
N ASP A 75 9.17 7.53 -15.80
CA ASP A 75 8.53 8.55 -16.63
C ASP A 75 7.20 8.96 -16.01
N THR A 76 7.22 10.08 -15.30
CA THR A 76 6.02 10.56 -14.60
C THR A 76 5.00 11.18 -15.57
N ASN A 77 5.41 11.61 -16.76
CA ASN A 77 4.51 12.19 -17.76
C ASN A 77 3.61 11.11 -18.35
N HIS A 78 4.18 10.00 -18.79
CA HIS A 78 3.46 8.89 -19.41
C HIS A 78 2.96 7.84 -18.43
N LYS A 79 3.30 7.97 -17.13
CA LYS A 79 2.88 7.04 -16.06
C LYS A 79 3.47 5.65 -16.23
N TYR A 80 4.74 5.57 -16.60
CA TYR A 80 5.47 4.32 -16.74
C TYR A 80 6.76 4.30 -15.92
N LEU A 81 7.11 3.12 -15.46
CA LEU A 81 8.40 2.80 -14.87
C LEU A 81 9.06 1.72 -15.72
N TYR A 82 10.34 1.88 -16.00
CA TYR A 82 11.14 0.94 -16.78
C TYR A 82 12.24 0.37 -15.91
N TYR A 83 12.35 -0.93 -15.85
CA TYR A 83 13.51 -1.63 -15.30
C TYR A 83 14.41 -2.07 -16.47
N VAL A 84 15.60 -1.51 -16.54
CA VAL A 84 16.57 -1.76 -17.62
C VAL A 84 17.14 -3.18 -17.48
N GLU A 85 17.05 -3.98 -18.54
CA GLU A 85 17.51 -5.37 -18.58
C GLU A 85 18.80 -5.53 -19.40
N GLY A 86 19.25 -4.48 -20.08
CA GLY A 86 20.35 -4.51 -21.04
C GLY A 86 19.88 -4.94 -22.44
N ASN A 87 20.81 -4.88 -23.39
CA ASN A 87 20.56 -5.25 -24.79
C ASN A 87 19.32 -4.56 -25.39
N ASN A 88 19.11 -3.28 -25.10
CA ASN A 88 17.97 -2.50 -25.51
C ASN A 88 16.62 -3.10 -25.08
N LYS A 89 16.58 -3.76 -23.93
CA LYS A 89 15.36 -4.35 -23.37
C LYS A 89 15.08 -3.77 -21.99
N ALA A 90 13.80 -3.62 -21.69
CA ALA A 90 13.31 -3.26 -20.37
C ALA A 90 11.98 -3.95 -20.05
N THR A 91 11.69 -4.10 -18.77
CA THR A 91 10.33 -4.36 -18.30
C THR A 91 9.68 -3.02 -18.00
N ARG A 92 8.55 -2.75 -18.65
CA ARG A 92 7.72 -1.57 -18.41
C ARG A 92 6.58 -1.92 -17.45
N TYR A 93 6.32 -1.03 -16.49
CA TYR A 93 5.22 -1.12 -15.53
C TYR A 93 4.39 0.15 -15.58
N GLY A 94 3.07 0.04 -15.44
CA GLY A 94 2.22 1.19 -15.20
C GLY A 94 2.37 1.71 -13.77
N ILE A 95 2.37 3.03 -13.61
CA ILE A 95 2.51 3.68 -12.30
C ILE A 95 1.45 4.75 -12.08
N GLY A 96 1.15 5.03 -10.81
CA GLY A 96 0.51 6.25 -10.37
C GLY A 96 1.56 7.19 -9.79
N VAL A 97 1.41 8.49 -9.98
CA VAL A 97 2.41 9.49 -9.60
C VAL A 97 1.81 10.62 -8.75
N GLY A 98 2.65 11.56 -8.30
CA GLY A 98 2.24 12.75 -7.59
C GLY A 98 1.23 13.58 -8.39
N ARG A 99 0.22 14.12 -7.68
CA ARG A 99 -0.67 15.12 -8.25
C ARG A 99 0.11 16.40 -8.61
N GLU A 100 -0.51 17.29 -9.32
CA GLU A 100 0.08 18.58 -9.66
C GLU A 100 0.65 19.30 -8.43
N GLY A 101 1.85 19.87 -8.55
CA GLY A 101 2.59 20.48 -7.45
C GLY A 101 3.37 19.51 -6.55
N PHE A 102 3.20 18.18 -6.71
CA PHE A 102 3.93 17.14 -5.98
C PHE A 102 4.87 16.31 -6.88
N GLY A 103 5.06 16.75 -8.13
CA GLY A 103 6.02 16.13 -9.04
C GLY A 103 7.45 16.52 -8.68
N TRP A 104 8.38 15.59 -8.92
CA TRP A 104 9.82 15.82 -8.77
C TRP A 104 10.57 15.07 -9.85
N SER A 105 11.80 15.51 -10.12
CA SER A 105 12.71 14.86 -11.06
C SER A 105 14.11 14.81 -10.48
N GLY A 106 14.96 13.91 -11.00
CA GLY A 106 16.33 13.77 -10.59
C GLY A 106 16.81 12.33 -10.47
N VAL A 107 18.03 12.18 -9.94
CA VAL A 107 18.67 10.87 -9.75
C VAL A 107 18.78 10.57 -8.26
N VAL A 108 18.29 9.40 -7.89
CA VAL A 108 18.31 8.85 -6.52
C VAL A 108 18.72 7.38 -6.55
N LYS A 109 18.85 6.74 -5.39
CA LYS A 109 19.16 5.32 -5.28
C LYS A 109 18.19 4.62 -4.34
N VAL A 110 17.94 3.34 -4.61
CA VAL A 110 17.26 2.47 -3.65
C VAL A 110 18.24 2.16 -2.52
N GLN A 111 17.95 2.55 -1.28
CA GLN A 111 18.83 2.27 -0.14
C GLN A 111 18.20 1.36 0.90
N ARG A 112 16.88 1.21 0.87
CA ARG A 112 16.14 0.31 1.76
C ARG A 112 14.97 -0.32 1.02
N LYS A 113 14.66 -1.55 1.36
CA LYS A 113 13.51 -2.30 0.84
C LYS A 113 12.70 -2.83 2.03
N ALA A 114 11.39 -2.91 1.92
CA ALA A 114 10.53 -3.49 2.94
C ALA A 114 9.36 -4.26 2.31
N GLU A 115 9.04 -5.37 2.94
CA GLU A 115 7.84 -6.15 2.67
C GLU A 115 6.73 -5.71 3.62
N TRP A 116 5.53 -5.58 3.11
CA TRP A 116 4.36 -5.11 3.86
C TRP A 116 4.70 -3.96 4.83
N PRO A 117 5.21 -2.83 4.32
CA PRO A 117 5.69 -1.73 5.16
C PRO A 117 4.56 -1.12 5.97
N GLY A 118 4.84 -0.74 7.21
CA GLY A 118 3.96 0.15 7.96
C GLY A 118 3.94 1.56 7.35
N TRP A 119 2.87 2.28 7.55
CA TRP A 119 2.66 3.61 6.98
C TRP A 119 2.34 4.65 8.06
N THR A 120 3.13 5.70 8.07
CA THR A 120 2.87 6.92 8.83
C THR A 120 2.48 8.02 7.83
N PRO A 121 1.26 8.57 7.93
CA PRO A 121 0.85 9.65 7.05
C PRO A 121 1.76 10.88 7.21
N PRO A 122 2.19 11.52 6.10
CA PRO A 122 2.89 12.81 6.18
C PRO A 122 2.03 13.87 6.88
N ALA A 123 2.66 14.76 7.65
CA ALA A 123 1.96 15.79 8.42
C ALA A 123 1.02 16.65 7.55
N GLU A 124 1.49 17.04 6.37
CA GLU A 124 0.68 17.82 5.40
C GLU A 124 -0.54 17.02 4.91
N MET A 125 -0.42 15.70 4.77
CA MET A 125 -1.53 14.84 4.40
C MET A 125 -2.56 14.80 5.52
N ILE A 126 -2.14 14.68 6.78
CA ILE A 126 -3.05 14.70 7.94
C ILE A 126 -3.86 16.00 7.97
N VAL A 127 -3.18 17.15 7.78
CA VAL A 127 -3.85 18.46 7.75
C VAL A 127 -4.85 18.54 6.60
N ARG A 128 -4.46 18.10 5.40
CA ARG A 128 -5.30 18.13 4.22
C ARG A 128 -6.53 17.24 4.35
N GLU A 129 -6.34 16.00 4.76
CA GLU A 129 -7.45 15.04 4.89
C GLU A 129 -8.43 15.46 6.00
N ARG A 130 -7.92 16.05 7.09
CA ARG A 130 -8.79 16.61 8.13
C ARG A 130 -9.68 17.73 7.61
N LYS A 131 -9.17 18.60 6.73
CA LYS A 131 -9.99 19.64 6.08
C LYS A 131 -11.09 19.06 5.19
N ASN A 132 -10.87 17.85 4.66
CA ASN A 132 -11.85 17.12 3.84
C ASN A 132 -12.78 16.22 4.69
N GLY A 133 -12.72 16.33 6.02
CA GLY A 133 -13.54 15.51 6.93
C GLY A 133 -12.99 14.10 7.18
N HIS A 134 -11.79 13.78 6.68
CA HIS A 134 -11.17 12.46 6.87
C HIS A 134 -10.15 12.50 8.00
N ILE A 135 -10.30 11.60 8.97
CA ILE A 135 -9.32 11.42 10.05
C ILE A 135 -8.41 10.25 9.68
N LEU A 136 -7.13 10.57 9.44
CA LEU A 136 -6.11 9.54 9.20
C LEU A 136 -5.59 9.00 10.54
N PRO A 137 -5.24 7.70 10.63
CA PRO A 137 -4.56 7.14 11.80
C PRO A 137 -3.15 7.74 11.91
N ALA A 138 -2.62 7.79 13.13
CA ALA A 138 -1.23 8.21 13.35
C ALA A 138 -0.21 7.25 12.72
N TYR A 139 -0.56 5.97 12.68
CA TYR A 139 0.21 4.89 12.08
C TYR A 139 -0.73 3.79 11.60
N MET A 140 -0.33 3.08 10.54
CA MET A 140 -1.01 1.90 10.02
C MET A 140 0.00 0.77 9.81
N GLU A 141 -0.27 -0.37 10.43
CA GLU A 141 0.52 -1.59 10.23
C GLU A 141 0.52 -2.04 8.77
N GLY A 142 1.56 -2.79 8.39
CA GLY A 142 1.62 -3.41 7.06
C GLY A 142 0.47 -4.40 6.84
N GLY A 143 -0.08 -4.44 5.64
CA GLY A 143 -1.18 -5.33 5.30
C GLY A 143 -1.95 -4.89 4.08
N VAL A 144 -2.97 -5.69 3.72
CA VAL A 144 -3.75 -5.51 2.48
C VAL A 144 -4.50 -4.18 2.40
N ASN A 145 -4.81 -3.57 3.54
CA ASN A 145 -5.49 -2.28 3.62
C ASN A 145 -4.53 -1.10 3.69
N ASN A 146 -3.21 -1.36 3.82
CA ASN A 146 -2.20 -0.32 3.92
C ASN A 146 -1.97 0.34 2.54
N PRO A 147 -1.94 1.67 2.44
CA PRO A 147 -1.78 2.39 1.17
C PRO A 147 -0.42 2.17 0.51
N LEU A 148 0.61 1.68 1.23
CA LEU A 148 1.90 1.32 0.65
C LEU A 148 1.90 -0.08 -0.01
N GLY A 149 0.86 -0.86 0.18
CA GLY A 149 0.71 -2.18 -0.43
C GLY A 149 1.77 -3.20 0.00
N ALA A 150 2.05 -4.15 -0.89
CA ALA A 150 2.84 -5.33 -0.55
C ALA A 150 4.33 -5.07 -0.35
N ARG A 151 4.92 -4.10 -1.06
CA ARG A 151 6.37 -3.80 -1.05
C ARG A 151 6.63 -2.31 -1.14
N ALA A 152 7.77 -1.87 -0.58
CA ALA A 152 8.29 -0.53 -0.79
C ALA A 152 9.81 -0.52 -1.02
N LEU A 153 10.26 0.29 -1.98
CA LEU A 153 11.65 0.65 -2.24
C LEU A 153 11.83 2.11 -1.82
N TYR A 154 12.69 2.36 -0.85
CA TYR A 154 12.95 3.68 -0.29
C TYR A 154 14.05 4.37 -1.05
N LEU A 155 13.79 5.59 -1.50
CA LEU A 155 14.66 6.35 -2.38
C LEU A 155 15.47 7.38 -1.60
N TYR A 156 16.78 7.43 -1.85
CA TYR A 156 17.72 8.29 -1.16
C TYR A 156 18.49 9.17 -2.13
N LYS A 157 18.71 10.43 -1.76
CA LYS A 157 19.64 11.34 -2.43
C LYS A 157 20.94 11.40 -1.60
N GLY A 158 21.98 10.74 -2.08
CA GLY A 158 23.18 10.51 -1.27
C GLY A 158 22.87 9.65 -0.03
N LYS A 159 23.11 10.17 1.16
CA LYS A 159 22.82 9.51 2.44
C LYS A 159 21.47 9.89 3.03
N SER A 160 20.78 10.88 2.46
CA SER A 160 19.53 11.41 2.99
C SER A 160 18.33 10.70 2.38
N ASP A 161 17.38 10.28 3.22
CA ASP A 161 16.09 9.79 2.77
C ASP A 161 15.34 10.92 2.04
N SER A 162 14.95 10.67 0.80
CA SER A 162 14.27 11.68 -0.02
C SER A 162 12.81 11.92 0.38
N GLY A 163 12.26 11.09 1.26
CA GLY A 163 10.83 11.06 1.53
C GLY A 163 10.02 10.32 0.47
N PHE A 164 10.59 10.01 -0.71
CA PHE A 164 9.89 9.33 -1.79
C PHE A 164 10.12 7.82 -1.79
N ARG A 165 9.13 7.11 -2.30
CA ARG A 165 9.09 5.64 -2.37
C ARG A 165 8.55 5.19 -3.72
N ILE A 166 9.02 4.02 -4.18
CA ILE A 166 8.30 3.19 -5.14
C ILE A 166 7.61 2.12 -4.31
N HIS A 167 6.27 2.02 -4.39
CA HIS A 167 5.53 1.13 -3.50
C HIS A 167 4.28 0.55 -4.16
N GLY A 168 3.72 -0.49 -3.58
CA GLY A 168 2.45 -1.06 -3.99
C GLY A 168 1.26 -0.17 -3.68
N THR A 169 0.06 -0.70 -3.81
CA THR A 169 -1.16 0.04 -3.45
C THR A 169 -2.32 -0.90 -3.14
N ASN A 170 -3.18 -0.50 -2.23
CA ASN A 170 -4.51 -1.09 -2.03
C ASN A 170 -5.56 -0.50 -2.99
N GLN A 171 -5.17 0.44 -3.86
CA GLN A 171 -6.03 1.14 -4.81
C GLN A 171 -5.50 0.99 -6.25
N PRO A 172 -5.50 -0.22 -6.85
CA PRO A 172 -4.89 -0.47 -8.17
C PRO A 172 -5.50 0.36 -9.30
N TRP A 173 -6.74 0.82 -9.17
CA TRP A 173 -7.39 1.69 -10.15
C TRP A 173 -6.77 3.09 -10.27
N THR A 174 -5.88 3.47 -9.34
CA THR A 174 -5.15 4.76 -9.37
C THR A 174 -3.88 4.71 -10.23
N ILE A 175 -3.53 3.55 -10.79
CA ILE A 175 -2.43 3.43 -11.76
C ILE A 175 -2.84 4.13 -13.05
N GLY A 176 -1.93 4.90 -13.61
CA GLY A 176 -2.18 5.81 -14.73
C GLY A 176 -2.63 7.21 -14.32
N GLN A 177 -2.76 7.50 -13.03
CA GLN A 177 -3.32 8.76 -12.53
C GLN A 177 -2.32 9.59 -11.69
N ASN A 178 -2.62 10.89 -11.55
CA ASN A 178 -1.92 11.83 -10.68
C ASN A 178 -2.61 11.88 -9.30
N MET A 179 -2.29 10.95 -8.39
CA MET A 179 -3.05 10.78 -7.15
C MET A 179 -2.20 10.80 -5.87
N SER A 180 -0.88 10.63 -5.97
CA SER A 180 -0.02 10.55 -4.80
C SER A 180 0.48 11.92 -4.30
N SER A 181 1.17 11.92 -3.17
CA SER A 181 1.92 13.08 -2.67
C SER A 181 3.40 13.00 -3.06
N GLY A 182 3.69 12.55 -4.30
CA GLY A 182 5.03 12.46 -4.88
C GLY A 182 5.61 11.04 -4.93
N CYS A 183 5.07 10.08 -4.18
CA CYS A 183 5.49 8.69 -4.28
C CYS A 183 5.01 8.04 -5.59
N ILE A 184 5.72 6.99 -6.01
CA ILE A 184 5.46 6.24 -7.24
C ILE A 184 4.70 4.97 -6.84
N ARG A 185 3.42 4.90 -7.23
CA ARG A 185 2.54 3.76 -6.95
C ARG A 185 2.61 2.72 -8.05
N MET A 186 2.59 1.46 -7.69
CA MET A 186 2.52 0.31 -8.59
C MET A 186 1.41 -0.65 -8.15
N MET A 187 0.93 -1.50 -9.05
CA MET A 187 0.15 -2.68 -8.63
C MET A 187 1.00 -3.55 -7.70
N ASN A 188 0.39 -4.21 -6.71
CA ASN A 188 1.12 -5.07 -5.78
C ASN A 188 1.95 -6.14 -6.50
N GLN A 189 1.37 -6.85 -7.45
CA GLN A 189 2.08 -7.86 -8.26
C GLN A 189 3.26 -7.29 -9.06
N ASP A 190 3.24 -6.01 -9.39
CA ASP A 190 4.28 -5.35 -10.18
C ASP A 190 5.40 -4.82 -9.29
N VAL A 191 5.07 -4.27 -8.13
CA VAL A 191 6.10 -3.87 -7.17
C VAL A 191 6.80 -5.09 -6.56
N GLU A 192 6.13 -6.22 -6.37
CA GLU A 192 6.75 -7.48 -5.96
C GLU A 192 7.76 -7.93 -7.00
N HIS A 193 7.37 -8.00 -8.27
CA HIS A 193 8.27 -8.36 -9.36
C HIS A 193 9.46 -7.40 -9.50
N LEU A 194 9.26 -6.09 -9.29
CA LEU A 194 10.36 -5.11 -9.29
C LEU A 194 11.24 -5.27 -8.05
N TYR A 195 10.65 -5.50 -6.89
CA TYR A 195 11.32 -5.68 -5.61
C TYR A 195 12.32 -6.82 -5.65
N ASP A 196 11.94 -7.97 -6.20
CA ASP A 196 12.81 -9.15 -6.28
C ASP A 196 14.02 -8.91 -7.20
N ARG A 197 13.91 -8.02 -8.16
CA ARG A 197 14.94 -7.72 -9.17
C ARG A 197 15.82 -6.52 -8.83
N ALA A 198 15.26 -5.51 -8.18
CA ALA A 198 15.96 -4.28 -7.83
C ALA A 198 16.88 -4.49 -6.63
N SER A 199 18.16 -4.26 -6.80
CA SER A 199 19.17 -4.33 -5.74
C SER A 199 19.19 -3.08 -4.88
N ILE A 200 19.67 -3.20 -3.63
CA ILE A 200 20.11 -2.04 -2.86
C ILE A 200 21.26 -1.37 -3.62
N GLY A 201 21.23 -0.05 -3.70
CA GLY A 201 22.15 0.76 -4.51
C GLY A 201 21.67 1.00 -5.95
N ALA A 202 20.60 0.33 -6.41
CA ALA A 202 20.07 0.53 -7.76
C ALA A 202 19.81 2.01 -8.05
N LYS A 203 20.30 2.49 -9.19
CA LYS A 203 20.08 3.85 -9.69
C LYS A 203 18.62 4.03 -10.08
N VAL A 204 18.01 5.12 -9.68
CA VAL A 204 16.66 5.51 -10.06
C VAL A 204 16.69 6.90 -10.67
N ILE A 205 16.28 7.00 -11.93
CA ILE A 205 16.17 8.26 -12.67
C ILE A 205 14.69 8.60 -12.77
N VAL A 206 14.29 9.76 -12.23
CA VAL A 206 12.92 10.24 -12.32
C VAL A 206 12.87 11.39 -13.31
N VAL A 207 12.11 11.21 -14.38
CA VAL A 207 11.82 12.21 -15.42
C VAL A 207 10.42 12.74 -15.16
N GLY A 208 10.30 14.05 -14.99
CA GLY A 208 9.03 14.66 -14.60
C GLY A 208 8.84 16.08 -15.10
N PRO A 209 7.66 16.66 -14.85
CA PRO A 209 7.38 18.05 -15.17
C PRO A 209 8.37 18.96 -14.43
N GLY A 210 9.05 19.82 -15.15
CA GLY A 210 10.12 20.68 -14.65
C GLY A 210 11.49 20.35 -15.18
N ASN A 211 11.71 19.17 -15.72
CA ASN A 211 12.88 18.88 -16.53
C ASN A 211 12.59 19.27 -17.98
N ARG A 212 12.89 20.51 -18.36
CA ARG A 212 12.67 21.02 -19.73
C ARG A 212 13.43 20.27 -20.83
N GLN A 213 14.27 19.29 -20.44
CA GLN A 213 15.04 18.42 -21.30
C GLN A 213 14.42 17.04 -21.50
N GLY A 214 13.23 16.77 -20.97
CA GLY A 214 12.70 15.42 -20.85
C GLY A 214 11.34 15.20 -21.50
N GLU A 215 11.09 15.67 -22.72
CA GLU A 215 10.06 15.04 -23.53
C GLU A 215 10.60 13.68 -24.00
N VAL A 216 10.06 12.63 -23.39
CA VAL A 216 10.33 11.27 -23.82
C VAL A 216 9.60 11.04 -25.14
N SER A 217 10.36 10.99 -26.23
CA SER A 217 9.79 10.64 -27.52
C SER A 217 9.47 9.14 -27.54
N TYR A 218 8.20 8.80 -27.61
CA TYR A 218 7.75 7.46 -27.97
C TYR A 218 7.82 7.32 -29.49
N ASP A 219 8.71 6.48 -29.97
CA ASP A 219 8.56 5.91 -31.29
C ASP A 219 8.28 4.40 -31.12
N ASP A 220 7.66 3.79 -32.14
CA ASP A 220 7.32 2.35 -32.18
C ASP A 220 8.56 1.44 -32.03
N ARG A 221 9.75 2.00 -32.03
CA ARG A 221 11.04 1.31 -31.97
C ARG A 221 11.70 1.36 -30.60
N GLY A 222 11.13 2.09 -29.62
CA GLY A 222 11.62 2.23 -28.26
C GLY A 222 11.77 3.69 -27.81
N ILE A 223 12.01 3.86 -26.53
CA ILE A 223 12.16 5.18 -25.91
C ILE A 223 13.65 5.52 -25.88
N ASP A 224 14.04 6.61 -26.52
CA ASP A 224 15.38 7.20 -26.38
C ASP A 224 15.36 8.24 -25.27
N LEU A 225 15.41 7.75 -24.03
CA LEU A 225 15.31 8.59 -22.84
C LEU A 225 16.53 9.50 -22.64
N LEU A 226 17.71 9.11 -23.12
CA LEU A 226 18.92 9.85 -22.81
C LEU A 226 19.22 10.96 -23.81
N ARG A 227 18.89 10.78 -25.09
CA ARG A 227 18.99 11.87 -26.05
C ARG A 227 18.15 13.06 -25.67
N THR A 228 17.01 12.79 -25.03
CA THR A 228 16.07 13.81 -24.60
C THR A 228 16.46 14.48 -23.26
N ILE A 229 17.16 13.76 -22.37
CA ILE A 229 17.57 14.25 -21.04
C ILE A 229 18.89 15.03 -21.09
N PHE A 230 19.84 14.67 -21.94
CA PHE A 230 21.20 15.21 -21.92
C PHE A 230 21.56 16.02 -23.17
N GLY A 231 20.67 16.19 -24.13
CA GLY A 231 20.89 17.03 -25.32
C GLY A 231 22.13 16.61 -26.09
N GLY A 232 22.02 15.62 -26.95
CA GLY A 232 23.03 15.30 -27.94
C GLY A 232 22.82 16.08 -29.20
#